data_f3b031de648906c600e99ab27cf18d6a
#
_entry.id   f3b031de648906c600e99ab27cf18d6a
#
_cell.length_a   1.000
_cell.length_b   1.000
_cell.length_c   1.000
_cell.angle_alpha   90.00
_cell.angle_beta   90.00
_cell.angle_gamma   90.00
#
_symmetry.space_group_name_H-M   'P 1'
#
loop_
_entity.id
_entity.type
_entity.pdbx_description
1 polymer ?
#
loop_
_entity_poly.entity_id
_entity_poly.type
_entity_poly.pdbx_seq_one_letter_code
_entity_poly.pdbx_strand_id
1 'polypeptide(L)'
;RKKVIANLPTTDPELYQKYTEALANAEAQSRFIRLSNRFSLTATGDINLFPLFSELCLTFSKEAWGLVLPTGIAVNDSNKAFFSKLIDENRLVSLYDFENREKLFDIDSRFKFCLLTAGKPQTEPRTVSGGFYLTRIDHLLDPRRIYTLQTSDFARFNPNTKLCPIFRTSRDAALTAKIYRHTSILYNEATGEDPWGIRFSTICHMSGDSGLFNTYQQLLNK
;
A
#
# COMPACT_ATOMS: atom_id res chain seq x y z
N ARG A 1 28.59 11.11 -4.02
CA ARG A 1 27.50 12.03 -4.37
C ARG A 1 27.59 13.33 -3.57
N LYS A 2 27.55 13.34 -2.21
CA LYS A 2 27.62 14.53 -1.37
C LYS A 2 28.86 15.40 -1.67
N LYS A 3 30.06 14.80 -1.79
CA LYS A 3 31.32 15.51 -2.14
C LYS A 3 31.25 16.16 -3.52
N VAL A 4 30.63 15.51 -4.51
CA VAL A 4 30.50 16.10 -5.85
C VAL A 4 29.59 17.32 -5.81
N ILE A 5 28.44 17.25 -5.15
CA ILE A 5 27.51 18.39 -5.02
C ILE A 5 28.19 19.57 -4.29
N ALA A 6 28.96 19.30 -3.22
CA ALA A 6 29.67 20.34 -2.46
C ALA A 6 30.71 21.11 -3.29
N ASN A 7 31.29 20.45 -4.30
CA ASN A 7 32.30 21.07 -5.17
C ASN A 7 31.72 21.76 -6.42
N LEU A 8 30.45 21.48 -6.77
CA LEU A 8 29.79 22.06 -7.96
C LEU A 8 29.87 23.61 -8.02
N PRO A 9 29.71 24.36 -6.90
CA PRO A 9 29.75 25.80 -6.97
C PRO A 9 31.06 26.35 -7.58
N THR A 10 32.17 25.63 -7.42
CA THR A 10 33.49 26.00 -7.92
C THR A 10 33.87 25.32 -9.24
N THR A 11 33.41 24.09 -9.47
CA THR A 11 33.79 23.30 -10.64
C THR A 11 32.87 23.53 -11.84
N ASP A 12 31.56 23.75 -11.60
CA ASP A 12 30.56 24.01 -12.62
C ASP A 12 29.40 24.84 -12.02
N PRO A 13 29.53 26.18 -11.96
CA PRO A 13 28.50 27.05 -11.38
C PRO A 13 27.15 26.99 -12.10
N GLU A 14 27.15 26.78 -13.42
CA GLU A 14 25.89 26.68 -14.20
C GLU A 14 25.12 25.42 -13.81
N LEU A 15 25.77 24.27 -13.72
CA LEU A 15 25.16 23.03 -13.28
C LEU A 15 24.70 23.13 -11.83
N TYR A 16 25.45 23.84 -10.98
CA TYR A 16 25.03 24.09 -9.59
C TYR A 16 23.73 24.90 -9.50
N GLN A 17 23.60 25.93 -10.33
CA GLN A 17 22.38 26.73 -10.40
C GLN A 17 21.19 25.86 -10.83
N LYS A 18 21.32 25.09 -11.91
CA LYS A 18 20.29 24.16 -12.37
C LYS A 18 19.90 23.13 -11.30
N TYR A 19 20.88 22.61 -10.58
CA TYR A 19 20.65 21.69 -9.46
C TYR A 19 19.86 22.35 -8.33
N THR A 20 20.24 23.57 -7.90
CA THR A 20 19.53 24.27 -6.81
C THR A 20 18.13 24.68 -7.18
N GLU A 21 17.88 25.10 -8.43
CA GLU A 21 16.55 25.39 -8.96
C GLU A 21 15.68 24.12 -8.99
N ALA A 22 16.22 23.00 -9.48
CA ALA A 22 15.50 21.72 -9.53
C ALA A 22 15.17 21.22 -8.11
N LEU A 23 16.10 21.37 -7.17
CA LEU A 23 15.90 21.01 -5.76
C LEU A 23 14.79 21.86 -5.13
N ALA A 24 14.88 23.19 -5.29
CA ALA A 24 13.89 24.13 -4.77
C ALA A 24 12.47 23.83 -5.34
N ASN A 25 12.38 23.54 -6.63
CA ASN A 25 11.10 23.16 -7.28
C ASN A 25 10.54 21.85 -6.72
N ALA A 26 11.39 20.83 -6.53
CA ALA A 26 10.97 19.55 -5.95
C ALA A 26 10.47 19.71 -4.49
N GLU A 27 11.18 20.52 -3.69
CA GLU A 27 10.77 20.82 -2.32
C GLU A 27 9.48 21.64 -2.27
N ALA A 28 9.31 22.62 -3.16
CA ALA A 28 8.10 23.44 -3.25
C ALA A 28 6.88 22.56 -3.65
N GLN A 29 7.04 21.66 -4.63
CA GLN A 29 5.99 20.71 -5.01
C GLN A 29 5.62 19.79 -3.85
N SER A 30 6.60 19.22 -3.16
CA SER A 30 6.38 18.37 -2.00
C SER A 30 5.63 19.11 -0.89
N ARG A 31 6.04 20.35 -0.60
CA ARG A 31 5.38 21.21 0.38
C ARG A 31 3.95 21.54 -0.03
N PHE A 32 3.72 21.90 -1.30
CA PHE A 32 2.37 22.17 -1.82
C PHE A 32 1.46 20.94 -1.66
N ILE A 33 1.92 19.75 -2.06
CA ILE A 33 1.13 18.51 -1.94
C ILE A 33 0.73 18.27 -0.47
N ARG A 34 1.65 18.44 0.47
CA ARG A 34 1.40 18.19 1.90
C ARG A 34 0.53 19.23 2.58
N LEU A 35 0.64 20.51 2.20
CA LEU A 35 0.03 21.62 2.91
C LEU A 35 -1.24 22.18 2.24
N SER A 36 -1.50 21.80 0.98
CA SER A 36 -2.67 22.32 0.23
C SER A 36 -4.03 21.79 0.68
N ASN A 37 -4.05 20.78 1.55
CA ASN A 37 -5.23 20.01 1.94
C ASN A 37 -5.97 19.32 0.78
N ARG A 38 -5.37 19.29 -0.44
CA ARG A 38 -5.96 18.60 -1.60
C ARG A 38 -5.82 17.10 -1.53
N PHE A 39 -4.81 16.62 -0.80
CA PHE A 39 -4.41 15.21 -0.74
C PHE A 39 -4.33 14.75 0.72
N SER A 40 -5.41 14.94 1.46
CA SER A 40 -5.47 14.64 2.89
C SER A 40 -5.32 13.14 3.23
N LEU A 41 -5.61 12.28 2.26
CA LEU A 41 -5.56 10.82 2.42
C LEU A 41 -4.23 10.21 1.95
N THR A 42 -3.52 10.89 1.01
CA THR A 42 -2.39 10.28 0.31
C THR A 42 -1.09 11.07 0.39
N ALA A 43 -1.10 12.30 0.91
CA ALA A 43 0.12 13.11 1.07
C ALA A 43 0.93 12.72 2.32
N THR A 44 1.01 11.44 2.66
CA THR A 44 1.73 10.88 3.81
C THR A 44 2.96 10.08 3.35
N GLY A 45 3.96 9.93 4.24
CA GLY A 45 5.17 9.17 3.91
C GLY A 45 5.92 9.73 2.70
N ASP A 46 6.47 8.85 1.86
CA ASP A 46 7.09 9.22 0.58
C ASP A 46 6.01 9.53 -0.45
N ILE A 47 6.04 10.77 -0.99
CA ILE A 47 5.05 11.21 -1.98
C ILE A 47 5.26 10.44 -3.29
N ASN A 48 4.19 9.82 -3.76
CA ASN A 48 4.14 9.14 -5.03
C ASN A 48 2.91 9.59 -5.83
N LEU A 49 3.01 9.62 -7.15
CA LEU A 49 1.94 10.15 -8.00
C LEU A 49 0.70 9.25 -8.01
N PHE A 50 0.86 7.92 -7.97
CA PHE A 50 -0.30 7.03 -8.10
C PHE A 50 -1.32 7.16 -6.95
N PRO A 51 -0.95 7.33 -5.66
CA PRO A 51 -1.93 7.60 -4.62
C PRO A 51 -2.61 8.95 -4.79
N LEU A 52 -1.86 9.99 -5.18
CA LEU A 52 -2.43 11.32 -5.41
C LEU A 52 -3.49 11.31 -6.50
N PHE A 53 -3.21 10.66 -7.65
CA PHE A 53 -4.20 10.50 -8.71
C PHE A 53 -5.39 9.66 -8.28
N SER A 54 -5.19 8.66 -7.44
CA SER A 54 -6.28 7.85 -6.88
C SER A 54 -7.23 8.70 -6.01
N GLU A 55 -6.67 9.59 -5.18
CA GLU A 55 -7.46 10.51 -4.36
C GLU A 55 -8.21 11.54 -5.23
N LEU A 56 -7.61 12.03 -6.30
CA LEU A 56 -8.30 12.88 -7.27
C LEU A 56 -9.48 12.16 -7.92
N CYS A 57 -9.30 10.91 -8.36
CA CYS A 57 -10.39 10.10 -8.91
C CYS A 57 -11.51 9.90 -7.88
N LEU A 58 -11.16 9.65 -6.61
CA LEU A 58 -12.13 9.53 -5.52
C LEU A 58 -12.94 10.82 -5.33
N THR A 59 -12.29 11.98 -5.48
CA THR A 59 -12.89 13.29 -5.25
C THR A 59 -13.78 13.73 -6.42
N PHE A 60 -13.33 13.52 -7.66
CA PHE A 60 -14.03 14.05 -8.84
C PHE A 60 -15.04 13.08 -9.44
N SER A 61 -14.89 11.78 -9.24
CA SER A 61 -15.82 10.81 -9.81
C SER A 61 -17.10 10.69 -9.00
N LYS A 62 -18.22 10.91 -9.68
CA LYS A 62 -19.57 10.84 -9.08
C LYS A 62 -20.17 9.43 -9.12
N GLU A 63 -19.83 8.64 -10.13
CA GLU A 63 -20.43 7.31 -10.35
C GLU A 63 -19.42 6.18 -10.08
N ALA A 64 -18.69 5.78 -11.09
CA ALA A 64 -17.71 4.72 -11.01
C ALA A 64 -16.40 5.12 -11.71
N TRP A 65 -15.29 4.56 -11.24
CA TRP A 65 -13.99 4.74 -11.85
C TRP A 65 -13.14 3.48 -11.67
N GLY A 66 -12.18 3.31 -12.56
CA GLY A 66 -11.23 2.22 -12.53
C GLY A 66 -9.82 2.71 -12.85
N LEU A 67 -8.84 2.16 -12.16
CA LEU A 67 -7.43 2.50 -12.32
C LEU A 67 -6.56 1.25 -12.36
N VAL A 68 -5.48 1.33 -13.13
CA VAL A 68 -4.37 0.40 -13.08
C VAL A 68 -3.27 1.03 -12.24
N LEU A 69 -2.93 0.43 -11.12
CA LEU A 69 -2.08 1.02 -10.10
C LEU A 69 -1.07 -0.01 -9.55
N PRO A 70 0.06 0.43 -8.98
CA PRO A 70 0.85 -0.44 -8.12
C PRO A 70 0.00 -1.00 -6.97
N THR A 71 0.13 -2.31 -6.69
CA THR A 71 -0.68 -3.01 -5.66
C THR A 71 -0.55 -2.38 -4.27
N GLY A 72 0.54 -1.64 -4.02
CA GLY A 72 0.75 -0.89 -2.78
C GLY A 72 -0.40 0.04 -2.39
N ILE A 73 -1.25 0.47 -3.32
CA ILE A 73 -2.43 1.29 -3.02
C ILE A 73 -3.39 0.60 -2.02
N ALA A 74 -3.46 -0.72 -2.07
CA ALA A 74 -4.40 -1.52 -1.28
C ALA A 74 -3.77 -2.24 -0.08
N VAL A 75 -2.42 -2.34 -0.04
CA VAL A 75 -1.73 -3.19 0.94
C VAL A 75 -0.66 -2.49 1.77
N ASN A 76 -0.20 -1.29 1.35
CA ASN A 76 0.82 -0.55 2.10
C ASN A 76 0.17 0.37 3.15
N ASP A 77 0.74 0.38 4.34
CA ASP A 77 0.26 1.21 5.46
C ASP A 77 0.19 2.71 5.13
N SER A 78 1.11 3.21 4.30
CA SER A 78 1.11 4.61 3.84
C SER A 78 -0.17 5.02 3.09
N ASN A 79 -0.91 4.06 2.53
CA ASN A 79 -2.14 4.28 1.78
C ASN A 79 -3.41 3.90 2.57
N LYS A 80 -3.28 3.54 3.86
CA LYS A 80 -4.40 3.08 4.68
C LYS A 80 -5.55 4.10 4.77
N ALA A 81 -5.26 5.39 4.86
CA ALA A 81 -6.29 6.41 4.95
C ALA A 81 -7.16 6.46 3.68
N PHE A 82 -6.53 6.38 2.50
CA PHE A 82 -7.24 6.31 1.23
C PHE A 82 -8.06 5.03 1.11
N PHE A 83 -7.44 3.88 1.39
CA PHE A 83 -8.11 2.59 1.23
C PHE A 83 -9.23 2.40 2.25
N SER A 84 -9.03 2.81 3.52
CA SER A 84 -10.08 2.82 4.55
C SER A 84 -11.29 3.62 4.10
N LYS A 85 -11.09 4.78 3.48
CA LYS A 85 -12.20 5.61 2.99
C LYS A 85 -13.00 4.89 1.91
N LEU A 86 -12.37 4.14 1.00
CA LEU A 86 -13.09 3.32 0.02
C LEU A 86 -13.96 2.24 0.70
N ILE A 87 -13.46 1.65 1.77
CA ILE A 87 -14.18 0.63 2.54
C ILE A 87 -15.31 1.25 3.35
N ASP A 88 -15.06 2.33 4.08
CA ASP A 88 -16.03 2.98 4.96
C ASP A 88 -17.22 3.59 4.21
N GLU A 89 -16.97 4.07 2.99
CA GLU A 89 -18.01 4.58 2.10
C GLU A 89 -18.63 3.47 1.22
N ASN A 90 -18.27 2.20 1.42
CA ASN A 90 -18.72 1.06 0.62
C ASN A 90 -18.54 1.28 -0.89
N ARG A 91 -17.42 1.90 -1.31
CA ARG A 91 -17.14 2.25 -2.70
C ARG A 91 -16.35 1.19 -3.45
N LEU A 92 -15.57 0.35 -2.77
CA LEU A 92 -14.75 -0.67 -3.45
C LEU A 92 -15.66 -1.70 -4.14
N VAL A 93 -15.48 -1.87 -5.45
CA VAL A 93 -16.23 -2.82 -6.29
C VAL A 93 -15.39 -4.06 -6.57
N SER A 94 -14.14 -3.85 -6.98
CA SER A 94 -13.22 -4.97 -7.25
C SER A 94 -11.76 -4.56 -7.07
N LEU A 95 -10.94 -5.55 -6.73
CA LEU A 95 -9.49 -5.43 -6.69
C LEU A 95 -8.85 -6.72 -7.19
N TYR A 96 -8.13 -6.64 -8.30
CA TYR A 96 -7.41 -7.77 -8.89
C TYR A 96 -5.92 -7.45 -8.97
N ASP A 97 -5.11 -8.19 -8.19
CA ASP A 97 -3.66 -8.04 -8.14
C ASP A 97 -2.97 -8.95 -9.14
N PHE A 98 -2.06 -8.40 -9.92
CA PHE A 98 -1.27 -9.10 -10.91
C PHE A 98 0.22 -9.01 -10.61
N GLU A 99 0.92 -10.13 -10.80
CA GLU A 99 2.37 -10.17 -10.93
C GLU A 99 2.73 -10.13 -12.42
N ASN A 100 3.65 -9.24 -12.82
CA ASN A 100 4.02 -9.05 -14.22
C ASN A 100 4.93 -10.16 -14.79
N ARG A 101 4.80 -11.39 -14.28
CA ARG A 101 5.65 -12.54 -14.67
C ARG A 101 5.50 -12.90 -16.14
N GLU A 102 4.29 -12.83 -16.66
CA GLU A 102 3.97 -13.13 -18.07
C GLU A 102 4.10 -11.89 -18.97
N LYS A 103 4.77 -10.83 -18.49
CA LYS A 103 5.03 -9.62 -19.26
C LYS A 103 3.76 -8.98 -19.87
N LEU A 104 2.70 -8.84 -19.05
CA LEU A 104 1.49 -8.09 -19.45
C LEU A 104 1.83 -6.64 -19.76
N PHE A 105 2.85 -6.08 -19.09
CA PHE A 105 3.47 -4.80 -19.41
C PHE A 105 4.97 -4.99 -19.65
N ASP A 106 5.54 -4.17 -20.52
CA ASP A 106 6.98 -4.18 -20.83
C ASP A 106 7.78 -3.43 -19.74
N ILE A 107 7.68 -3.96 -18.52
CA ILE A 107 8.42 -3.54 -17.33
C ILE A 107 9.03 -4.75 -16.63
N ASP A 108 9.79 -4.54 -15.58
CA ASP A 108 10.39 -5.62 -14.79
C ASP A 108 9.32 -6.60 -14.28
N SER A 109 9.58 -7.92 -14.42
CA SER A 109 8.64 -8.99 -14.04
C SER A 109 8.32 -9.05 -12.54
N ARG A 110 9.12 -8.41 -11.70
CA ARG A 110 8.92 -8.34 -10.24
C ARG A 110 7.87 -7.32 -9.83
N PHE A 111 7.50 -6.39 -10.72
CA PHE A 111 6.47 -5.41 -10.40
C PHE A 111 5.10 -6.06 -10.28
N LYS A 112 4.36 -5.60 -9.29
CA LYS A 112 2.96 -5.95 -9.07
C LYS A 112 2.10 -4.73 -9.34
N PHE A 113 0.98 -4.97 -9.99
CA PHE A 113 -0.02 -3.95 -10.26
C PHE A 113 -1.41 -4.52 -9.96
N CYS A 114 -2.36 -3.64 -9.72
CA CYS A 114 -3.75 -4.04 -9.52
C CYS A 114 -4.69 -3.27 -10.41
N LEU A 115 -5.81 -3.92 -10.73
CA LEU A 115 -6.99 -3.29 -11.30
C LEU A 115 -7.92 -2.96 -10.13
N LEU A 116 -8.05 -1.69 -9.80
CA LEU A 116 -8.92 -1.20 -8.74
C LEU A 116 -10.14 -0.54 -9.36
N THR A 117 -11.33 -1.00 -8.99
CA THR A 117 -12.60 -0.39 -9.41
C THR A 117 -13.36 0.08 -8.18
N ALA A 118 -13.82 1.32 -8.21
CA ALA A 118 -14.67 1.90 -7.18
C ALA A 118 -15.94 2.51 -7.78
N GLY A 119 -17.02 2.46 -7.02
CA GLY A 119 -18.31 3.04 -7.38
C GLY A 119 -18.66 4.26 -6.53
N LYS A 120 -19.90 4.71 -6.67
CA LYS A 120 -20.47 5.72 -5.78
C LYS A 120 -20.59 5.22 -4.33
N PRO A 121 -20.58 6.11 -3.34
CA PRO A 121 -20.82 5.75 -1.95
C PRO A 121 -22.16 5.03 -1.77
N GLN A 122 -22.22 4.09 -0.83
CA GLN A 122 -23.43 3.36 -0.44
C GLN A 122 -23.53 3.25 1.08
N THR A 123 -24.73 3.22 1.60
CA THR A 123 -25.00 2.98 3.03
C THR A 123 -24.81 1.52 3.41
N GLU A 124 -25.25 0.61 2.54
CA GLU A 124 -25.17 -0.83 2.76
C GLU A 124 -23.81 -1.41 2.34
N PRO A 125 -23.32 -2.45 3.03
CA PRO A 125 -22.12 -3.15 2.65
C PRO A 125 -22.15 -3.63 1.20
N ARG A 126 -21.08 -3.40 0.46
CA ARG A 126 -20.93 -3.81 -0.93
C ARG A 126 -20.21 -5.16 -1.01
N THR A 127 -20.66 -6.02 -1.90
CA THR A 127 -19.91 -7.20 -2.32
C THR A 127 -18.74 -6.77 -3.20
N VAL A 128 -17.53 -7.10 -2.78
CA VAL A 128 -16.27 -6.80 -3.46
C VAL A 128 -15.75 -8.07 -4.11
N SER A 129 -15.45 -8.03 -5.41
CA SER A 129 -14.76 -9.11 -6.09
C SER A 129 -13.25 -8.91 -6.01
N GLY A 130 -12.50 -9.94 -5.65
CA GLY A 130 -11.06 -9.86 -5.48
C GLY A 130 -10.31 -11.08 -5.98
N GLY A 131 -9.03 -10.88 -6.27
CA GLY A 131 -8.10 -11.95 -6.63
C GLY A 131 -6.66 -11.45 -6.52
N PHE A 132 -5.78 -12.30 -5.99
CA PHE A 132 -4.36 -11.97 -5.82
C PHE A 132 -3.46 -13.02 -6.48
N TYR A 133 -2.22 -12.62 -6.76
CA TYR A 133 -1.22 -13.46 -7.42
C TYR A 133 -1.64 -13.91 -8.81
N LEU A 134 -2.42 -13.10 -9.51
CA LEU A 134 -2.79 -13.36 -10.90
C LEU A 134 -1.57 -13.06 -11.79
N THR A 135 -1.35 -13.86 -12.82
CA THR A 135 -0.26 -13.64 -13.77
C THR A 135 -0.76 -13.55 -15.21
N ARG A 136 -2.00 -13.95 -15.45
CA ARG A 136 -2.65 -14.00 -16.75
C ARG A 136 -4.07 -13.47 -16.67
N ILE A 137 -4.57 -12.93 -17.76
CA ILE A 137 -5.93 -12.36 -17.81
C ILE A 137 -7.00 -13.44 -17.63
N ASP A 138 -6.78 -14.65 -18.18
CA ASP A 138 -7.71 -15.77 -18.03
C ASP A 138 -7.86 -16.26 -16.58
N HIS A 139 -6.95 -15.93 -15.68
CA HIS A 139 -7.10 -16.18 -14.25
C HIS A 139 -8.32 -15.46 -13.63
N LEU A 140 -8.80 -14.39 -14.25
CA LEU A 140 -10.03 -13.69 -13.82
C LEU A 140 -11.29 -14.55 -14.00
N LEU A 141 -11.21 -15.57 -14.84
CA LEU A 141 -12.32 -16.52 -15.10
C LEU A 141 -12.23 -17.80 -14.24
N ASP A 142 -11.15 -17.98 -13.47
CA ASP A 142 -10.95 -19.15 -12.61
C ASP A 142 -11.64 -18.93 -11.24
N PRO A 143 -12.75 -19.60 -10.94
CA PRO A 143 -13.51 -19.44 -9.69
C PRO A 143 -12.73 -19.87 -8.44
N ARG A 144 -11.61 -20.59 -8.60
CA ARG A 144 -10.73 -20.95 -7.48
C ARG A 144 -9.84 -19.81 -7.06
N ARG A 145 -9.57 -18.82 -7.95
CA ARG A 145 -8.69 -17.68 -7.73
C ARG A 145 -9.45 -16.42 -7.37
N ILE A 146 -10.67 -16.28 -7.88
CA ILE A 146 -11.52 -15.13 -7.62
C ILE A 146 -12.44 -15.42 -6.45
N TYR A 147 -12.52 -14.50 -5.53
CA TYR A 147 -13.35 -14.58 -4.33
C TYR A 147 -14.18 -13.31 -4.15
N THR A 148 -15.19 -13.40 -3.31
CA THR A 148 -16.01 -12.25 -2.92
C THR A 148 -15.94 -12.04 -1.41
N LEU A 149 -15.87 -10.77 -1.01
CA LEU A 149 -15.93 -10.31 0.38
C LEU A 149 -16.98 -9.21 0.48
N GLN A 150 -17.50 -8.99 1.67
CA GLN A 150 -18.26 -7.78 1.97
C GLN A 150 -17.28 -6.68 2.42
N THR A 151 -17.57 -5.41 2.14
CA THR A 151 -16.76 -4.30 2.66
C THR A 151 -16.62 -4.37 4.18
N SER A 152 -17.63 -4.88 4.90
CA SER A 152 -17.57 -5.13 6.34
C SER A 152 -16.55 -6.19 6.76
N ASP A 153 -16.17 -7.11 5.89
CA ASP A 153 -15.17 -8.13 6.21
C ASP A 153 -13.76 -7.53 6.31
N PHE A 154 -13.47 -6.45 5.55
CA PHE A 154 -12.18 -5.76 5.64
C PHE A 154 -11.93 -5.18 7.05
N ALA A 155 -12.95 -4.54 7.62
CA ALA A 155 -12.89 -4.04 8.99
C ALA A 155 -12.80 -5.17 10.03
N ARG A 156 -13.39 -6.34 9.74
CA ARG A 156 -13.32 -7.51 10.62
C ARG A 156 -11.95 -8.15 10.60
N PHE A 157 -11.31 -8.28 9.44
CA PHE A 157 -9.98 -8.87 9.31
C PHE A 157 -8.88 -7.94 9.81
N ASN A 158 -9.02 -6.64 9.58
CA ASN A 158 -8.02 -5.65 9.93
C ASN A 158 -8.68 -4.31 10.31
N PRO A 159 -9.23 -4.18 11.52
CA PRO A 159 -9.92 -2.96 11.96
C PRO A 159 -8.99 -1.75 12.05
N ASN A 160 -7.70 -1.96 12.27
CA ASN A 160 -6.73 -0.87 12.47
C ASN A 160 -6.40 -0.13 11.17
N THR A 161 -6.37 -0.83 10.04
CA THR A 161 -5.97 -0.23 8.75
C THR A 161 -6.99 -0.43 7.64
N LYS A 162 -7.88 -1.40 7.76
CA LYS A 162 -8.86 -1.85 6.74
C LYS A 162 -8.24 -2.14 5.37
N LEU A 163 -6.92 -2.35 5.32
CA LEU A 163 -6.21 -2.72 4.09
C LEU A 163 -6.72 -4.06 3.55
N CYS A 164 -6.49 -4.28 2.26
CA CYS A 164 -7.01 -5.44 1.56
C CYS A 164 -6.36 -6.74 2.06
N PRO A 165 -7.15 -7.71 2.52
CA PRO A 165 -6.63 -9.03 2.86
C PRO A 165 -6.22 -9.78 1.59
N ILE A 166 -5.10 -10.48 1.66
CA ILE A 166 -4.49 -11.17 0.52
C ILE A 166 -4.76 -12.67 0.62
N PHE A 167 -5.48 -13.23 -0.36
CA PHE A 167 -5.75 -14.67 -0.43
C PHE A 167 -5.31 -15.25 -1.77
N ARG A 168 -4.77 -16.46 -1.76
CA ARG A 168 -4.39 -17.18 -2.98
C ARG A 168 -5.57 -17.83 -3.66
N THR A 169 -6.53 -18.29 -2.88
CA THR A 169 -7.69 -19.02 -3.37
C THR A 169 -8.99 -18.55 -2.73
N SER A 170 -10.10 -18.78 -3.40
CA SER A 170 -11.44 -18.55 -2.85
C SER A 170 -11.70 -19.37 -1.57
N ARG A 171 -11.07 -20.55 -1.46
CA ARG A 171 -11.13 -21.37 -0.25
C ARG A 171 -10.45 -20.73 0.94
N ASP A 172 -9.27 -20.12 0.73
CA ASP A 172 -8.53 -19.42 1.80
C ASP A 172 -9.35 -18.24 2.31
N ALA A 173 -9.94 -17.45 1.40
CA ALA A 173 -10.82 -16.34 1.75
C ALA A 173 -12.03 -16.81 2.59
N ALA A 174 -12.72 -17.87 2.15
CA ALA A 174 -13.87 -18.42 2.85
C ALA A 174 -13.49 -18.97 4.25
N LEU A 175 -12.35 -19.67 4.35
CA LEU A 175 -11.86 -20.21 5.62
C LEU A 175 -11.50 -19.08 6.58
N THR A 176 -10.77 -18.08 6.12
CA THR A 176 -10.40 -16.90 6.94
C THR A 176 -11.64 -16.16 7.42
N ALA A 177 -12.60 -15.91 6.53
CA ALA A 177 -13.87 -15.28 6.90
C ALA A 177 -14.61 -16.08 7.99
N LYS A 178 -14.61 -17.42 7.88
CA LYS A 178 -15.20 -18.29 8.89
C LYS A 178 -14.48 -18.18 10.24
N ILE A 179 -13.15 -18.19 10.24
CA ILE A 179 -12.33 -18.05 11.47
C ILE A 179 -12.65 -16.73 12.15
N TYR A 180 -12.56 -15.60 11.45
CA TYR A 180 -12.78 -14.27 12.02
C TYR A 180 -14.23 -13.94 12.41
N ARG A 181 -15.18 -14.80 12.08
CA ARG A 181 -16.54 -14.73 12.67
C ARG A 181 -16.61 -15.26 14.11
N HIS A 182 -15.64 -16.09 14.50
CA HIS A 182 -15.65 -16.80 15.78
C HIS A 182 -14.45 -16.45 16.67
N THR A 183 -13.45 -15.74 16.13
CA THR A 183 -12.25 -15.36 16.85
C THR A 183 -12.03 -13.87 16.82
N SER A 184 -11.44 -13.33 17.87
CA SER A 184 -11.01 -11.94 17.94
C SER A 184 -9.69 -11.74 17.19
N ILE A 185 -9.45 -10.50 16.76
CA ILE A 185 -8.14 -10.05 16.27
C ILE A 185 -7.12 -10.00 17.44
N LEU A 186 -5.82 -9.89 17.12
CA LEU A 186 -4.76 -9.85 18.13
C LEU A 186 -4.84 -8.58 18.98
N TYR A 187 -5.03 -7.43 18.35
CA TYR A 187 -5.09 -6.13 19.04
C TYR A 187 -5.91 -5.13 18.24
N ASN A 188 -6.79 -4.40 18.91
CA ASN A 188 -7.57 -3.32 18.34
C ASN A 188 -7.07 -1.97 18.86
N GLU A 189 -6.41 -1.17 18.01
CA GLU A 189 -5.84 0.12 18.39
C GLU A 189 -6.91 1.15 18.81
N ALA A 190 -8.09 1.08 18.21
CA ALA A 190 -9.17 2.03 18.49
C ALA A 190 -9.84 1.80 19.85
N THR A 191 -9.98 0.55 20.27
CA THR A 191 -10.63 0.17 21.55
C THR A 191 -9.63 -0.18 22.63
N GLY A 192 -8.37 -0.44 22.30
CA GLY A 192 -7.34 -0.93 23.21
C GLY A 192 -7.54 -2.39 23.61
N GLU A 193 -8.44 -3.12 22.94
CA GLU A 193 -8.70 -4.55 23.25
C GLU A 193 -7.52 -5.41 22.82
N ASP A 194 -7.03 -6.20 23.76
CA ASP A 194 -5.97 -7.22 23.60
C ASP A 194 -6.47 -8.57 24.15
N PRO A 195 -7.38 -9.25 23.44
CA PRO A 195 -8.03 -10.47 23.94
C PRO A 195 -7.06 -11.65 24.07
N TRP A 196 -5.88 -11.59 23.45
CA TRP A 196 -4.88 -12.64 23.45
C TRP A 196 -3.71 -12.38 24.40
N GLY A 197 -3.53 -11.14 24.87
CA GLY A 197 -2.41 -10.73 25.74
C GLY A 197 -1.04 -10.93 25.11
N ILE A 198 -0.95 -10.90 23.76
CA ILE A 198 0.29 -11.18 23.02
C ILE A 198 1.06 -9.88 22.79
N ARG A 199 2.34 -9.89 23.15
CA ARG A 199 3.26 -8.79 22.84
C ARG A 199 4.35 -9.25 21.91
N PHE A 200 4.51 -8.50 20.80
CA PHE A 200 5.63 -8.70 19.89
C PHE A 200 6.85 -7.94 20.39
N SER A 201 8.00 -8.60 20.43
CA SER A 201 9.28 -7.95 20.72
C SER A 201 10.33 -8.40 19.69
N THR A 202 11.24 -7.50 19.35
CA THR A 202 12.39 -7.81 18.51
C THR A 202 13.56 -8.17 19.39
N ILE A 203 14.07 -9.40 19.30
CA ILE A 203 15.22 -9.85 20.09
C ILE A 203 16.51 -9.22 19.55
N CYS A 204 16.70 -9.22 18.23
CA CYS A 204 17.82 -8.59 17.54
C CYS A 204 17.35 -7.95 16.23
N HIS A 205 17.59 -6.67 16.09
CA HIS A 205 17.23 -5.93 14.86
C HIS A 205 18.50 -5.58 14.10
N MET A 206 18.64 -6.05 12.84
CA MET A 206 19.84 -5.91 12.01
C MET A 206 20.37 -4.47 11.91
N SER A 207 19.50 -3.49 11.88
CA SER A 207 19.88 -2.06 11.78
C SER A 207 19.98 -1.41 13.17
N GLY A 208 19.00 -1.63 14.07
CA GLY A 208 18.96 -1.01 15.39
C GLY A 208 20.06 -1.51 16.31
N ASP A 209 20.35 -2.80 16.23
CA ASP A 209 21.32 -3.47 17.09
C ASP A 209 22.63 -3.79 16.35
N SER A 210 22.93 -3.05 15.26
CA SER A 210 24.11 -3.29 14.43
C SER A 210 25.43 -3.28 15.18
N GLY A 211 25.52 -2.54 16.30
CA GLY A 211 26.68 -2.51 17.17
C GLY A 211 26.91 -3.80 17.98
N LEU A 212 25.91 -4.67 18.09
CA LEU A 212 26.00 -5.96 18.77
C LEU A 212 26.47 -7.09 17.84
N PHE A 213 26.44 -6.88 16.52
CA PHE A 213 26.86 -7.88 15.54
C PHE A 213 28.36 -7.80 15.28
N ASN A 214 29.01 -8.94 15.29
CA ASN A 214 30.40 -9.10 14.91
C ASN A 214 30.49 -9.82 13.58
N THR A 215 31.42 -9.42 12.73
CA THR A 215 31.75 -10.18 11.53
C THR A 215 32.47 -11.48 11.90
N TYR A 216 32.43 -12.48 11.01
CA TYR A 216 33.14 -13.73 11.21
C TYR A 216 34.64 -13.52 11.52
N GLN A 217 35.29 -12.59 10.84
CA GLN A 217 36.69 -12.24 11.09
C GLN A 217 36.94 -11.65 12.49
N GLN A 218 36.05 -10.82 12.98
CA GLN A 218 36.12 -10.26 14.34
C GLN A 218 35.95 -11.33 15.41
N LEU A 219 35.18 -12.39 15.13
CA LEU A 219 35.03 -13.51 16.07
C LEU A 219 36.24 -14.45 16.08
N LEU A 220 36.93 -14.62 14.95
CA LEU A 220 38.16 -15.42 14.88
C LEU A 220 39.36 -14.76 15.55
N ASN A 221 39.34 -13.44 15.72
CA ASN A 221 40.43 -12.66 16.33
C ASN A 221 40.21 -12.41 17.83
N LYS A 222 39.16 -12.97 18.44
CA LYS A 222 38.90 -13.00 19.88
C LYS A 222 39.27 -14.37 20.46
#